data_787edbf040a2755cbf2f11ffa4442421
#
_entry.id   787edbf040a2755cbf2f11ffa4442421
#
_cell.length_a   1.000
_cell.length_b   1.000
_cell.length_c   1.000
_cell.angle_alpha   90.00
_cell.angle_beta   90.00
_cell.angle_gamma   90.00
#
_symmetry.space_group_name_H-M   'P 1'
#
loop_
_entity.id
_entity.type
_entity.pdbx_description
1 polymer ?
#
loop_
_entity_poly.entity_id
_entity_poly.type
_entity_poly.pdbx_seq_one_letter_code
_entity_poly.pdbx_strand_id
1 'polypeptide(L)'
;MKVGIIGGTGGMGEGFALRWCANHEIILGSRDKQKAQTASENHMKNIKNSKYADKVKGIIRGNDNLSVAKESDVLILSIPYENIQSTCGEIANIIDDNCIVVSPIVPMSRNQDGFYYIPFQEGKKSAGTLVAENLPKCNKIIVSAFHTISEIKLKNIEATLDADTLFALITKNL
;
A
#
# COMPACT_ATOMS: atom_id res chain seq x y z
N MET A 1 9.63 -12.59 -0.67
CA MET A 1 8.88 -11.91 0.39
C MET A 1 7.40 -11.87 0.02
N LYS A 2 6.53 -11.83 1.01
CA LYS A 2 5.11 -11.55 0.85
C LYS A 2 4.86 -10.05 1.06
N VAL A 3 4.42 -9.37 0.03
CA VAL A 3 4.08 -7.95 0.09
C VAL A 3 2.56 -7.79 0.09
N GLY A 4 2.00 -7.41 1.22
CA GLY A 4 0.59 -7.10 1.35
C GLY A 4 0.31 -5.65 0.94
N ILE A 5 -0.80 -5.42 0.26
CA ILE A 5 -1.20 -4.07 -0.16
C ILE A 5 -2.66 -3.85 0.25
N ILE A 6 -2.89 -3.22 1.38
CA ILE A 6 -4.24 -2.76 1.78
C ILE A 6 -4.63 -1.57 0.90
N GLY A 7 -5.83 -1.61 0.32
CA GLY A 7 -6.21 -0.70 -0.76
C GLY A 7 -5.64 -1.13 -2.13
N GLY A 8 -5.26 -2.40 -2.27
CA GLY A 8 -4.66 -2.97 -3.47
C GLY A 8 -5.54 -2.95 -4.72
N THR A 9 -6.84 -2.68 -4.56
CA THR A 9 -7.79 -2.51 -5.67
C THR A 9 -7.85 -1.07 -6.22
N GLY A 10 -7.13 -0.13 -5.61
CA GLY A 10 -6.98 1.25 -6.08
C GLY A 10 -5.78 1.39 -7.01
N GLY A 11 -5.68 2.51 -7.76
CA GLY A 11 -4.69 2.66 -8.80
C GLY A 11 -3.24 2.64 -8.34
N MET A 12 -2.91 3.26 -7.19
CA MET A 12 -1.56 3.15 -6.60
C MET A 12 -1.25 1.71 -6.18
N GLY A 13 -2.21 1.02 -5.54
CA GLY A 13 -2.07 -0.37 -5.12
C GLY A 13 -1.87 -1.32 -6.30
N GLU A 14 -2.62 -1.12 -7.39
CA GLU A 14 -2.42 -1.81 -8.66
C GLU A 14 -0.99 -1.61 -9.19
N GLY A 15 -0.52 -0.38 -9.23
CA GLY A 15 0.81 -0.06 -9.75
C GLY A 15 1.94 -0.73 -8.96
N PHE A 16 1.87 -0.74 -7.63
CA PHE A 16 2.80 -1.48 -6.79
C PHE A 16 2.73 -2.99 -7.07
N ALA A 17 1.51 -3.55 -7.14
CA ALA A 17 1.32 -4.97 -7.39
C ALA A 17 1.94 -5.41 -8.71
N LEU A 18 1.68 -4.69 -9.79
CA LEU A 18 2.17 -4.99 -11.13
C LEU A 18 3.70 -4.95 -11.23
N ARG A 19 4.36 -4.01 -10.53
CA ARG A 19 5.82 -3.90 -10.58
C ARG A 19 6.53 -4.90 -9.68
N TRP A 20 5.99 -5.11 -8.47
CA TRP A 20 6.71 -5.95 -7.49
C TRP A 20 6.43 -7.43 -7.63
N CYS A 21 5.36 -7.84 -8.33
CA CYS A 21 5.14 -9.25 -8.66
C CYS A 21 6.24 -9.86 -9.55
N ALA A 22 7.12 -9.03 -10.12
CA ALA A 22 8.30 -9.53 -10.82
C ALA A 22 9.14 -10.47 -9.94
N ASN A 23 9.28 -10.18 -8.64
CA ASN A 23 10.15 -10.91 -7.73
C ASN A 23 9.51 -11.29 -6.39
N HIS A 24 8.26 -10.91 -6.16
CA HIS A 24 7.58 -11.07 -4.86
C HIS A 24 6.19 -11.68 -5.00
N GLU A 25 5.73 -12.34 -3.96
CA GLU A 25 4.33 -12.69 -3.80
C GLU A 25 3.57 -11.45 -3.32
N ILE A 26 2.55 -11.05 -4.06
CA ILE A 26 1.71 -9.89 -3.75
C ILE A 26 0.35 -10.35 -3.26
N ILE A 27 -0.10 -9.76 -2.15
CA ILE A 27 -1.41 -10.05 -1.57
C ILE A 27 -2.22 -8.75 -1.55
N LEU A 28 -3.21 -8.65 -2.44
CA LEU A 28 -4.10 -7.49 -2.48
C LEU A 28 -5.13 -7.57 -1.36
N GLY A 29 -5.22 -6.51 -0.56
CA GLY A 29 -6.21 -6.36 0.49
C GLY A 29 -7.37 -5.48 0.06
N SER A 30 -8.57 -5.90 0.44
CA SER A 30 -9.79 -5.10 0.35
C SER A 30 -10.71 -5.44 1.53
N ARG A 31 -11.62 -4.51 1.87
CA ARG A 31 -12.74 -4.78 2.79
C ARG A 31 -13.68 -5.86 2.23
N ASP A 32 -13.74 -5.96 0.91
CA ASP A 32 -14.46 -6.99 0.17
C ASP A 32 -13.43 -7.95 -0.44
N LYS A 33 -13.35 -9.16 0.11
CA LYS A 33 -12.44 -10.22 -0.35
C LYS A 33 -12.65 -10.59 -1.82
N GLN A 34 -13.90 -10.68 -2.28
CA GLN A 34 -14.20 -11.03 -3.65
C GLN A 34 -13.68 -9.97 -4.63
N LYS A 35 -13.80 -8.69 -4.26
CA LYS A 35 -13.24 -7.57 -5.03
C LYS A 35 -11.72 -7.68 -5.15
N ALA A 36 -11.04 -8.05 -4.06
CA ALA A 36 -9.58 -8.24 -4.09
C ALA A 36 -9.19 -9.43 -4.99
N GLN A 37 -9.93 -10.53 -4.94
CA GLN A 37 -9.69 -11.71 -5.79
C GLN A 37 -9.87 -11.38 -7.27
N THR A 38 -10.99 -10.76 -7.63
CA THR A 38 -11.24 -10.33 -9.02
C THR A 38 -10.16 -9.37 -9.53
N ALA A 39 -9.72 -8.41 -8.70
CA ALA A 39 -8.64 -7.50 -9.06
C ALA A 39 -7.32 -8.26 -9.30
N SER A 40 -6.98 -9.21 -8.44
CA SER A 40 -5.75 -10.00 -8.59
C SER A 40 -5.72 -10.85 -9.86
N GLU A 41 -6.85 -11.46 -10.23
CA GLU A 41 -7.01 -12.22 -11.48
C GLU A 41 -6.83 -11.32 -12.71
N ASN A 42 -7.44 -10.12 -12.69
CA ASN A 42 -7.31 -9.15 -13.76
C ASN A 42 -5.86 -8.66 -13.91
N HIS A 43 -5.17 -8.37 -12.80
CA HIS A 43 -3.77 -7.95 -12.83
C HIS A 43 -2.87 -9.05 -13.37
N MET A 44 -3.05 -10.30 -12.95
CA MET A 44 -2.31 -11.43 -13.49
C MET A 44 -2.57 -11.66 -14.98
N LYS A 45 -3.81 -11.46 -15.43
CA LYS A 45 -4.16 -11.52 -16.87
C LYS A 45 -3.45 -10.42 -17.66
N ASN A 46 -3.44 -9.19 -17.14
CA ASN A 46 -2.75 -8.07 -17.77
C ASN A 46 -1.24 -8.33 -17.91
N ILE A 47 -0.62 -8.86 -16.85
CA ILE A 47 0.81 -9.24 -16.88
C ILE A 47 1.08 -10.30 -17.95
N LYS A 48 0.28 -11.37 -17.99
CA LYS A 48 0.45 -12.46 -18.97
C LYS A 48 0.34 -11.98 -20.42
N ASN A 49 -0.43 -10.93 -20.66
CA ASN A 49 -0.61 -10.34 -21.98
C ASN A 49 0.41 -9.23 -22.30
N SER A 50 1.32 -8.91 -21.38
CA SER A 50 2.35 -7.90 -21.55
C SER A 50 3.68 -8.51 -21.99
N LYS A 51 4.57 -7.68 -22.53
CA LYS A 51 5.97 -8.09 -22.81
C LYS A 51 6.80 -8.42 -21.56
N TYR A 52 6.23 -8.27 -20.38
CA TYR A 52 6.85 -8.60 -19.09
C TYR A 52 6.48 -10.00 -18.57
N ALA A 53 5.62 -10.75 -19.27
CA ALA A 53 5.16 -12.07 -18.82
C ALA A 53 6.32 -12.97 -18.38
N ASP A 54 7.39 -13.06 -19.17
CA ASP A 54 8.55 -13.92 -18.92
C ASP A 54 9.44 -13.45 -17.76
N LYS A 55 9.27 -12.19 -17.32
CA LYS A 55 10.07 -11.60 -16.24
C LYS A 55 9.42 -11.74 -14.87
N VAL A 56 8.14 -12.12 -14.82
CA VAL A 56 7.36 -12.21 -13.58
C VAL A 56 7.53 -13.61 -12.98
N LYS A 57 8.15 -13.66 -11.81
CA LYS A 57 8.38 -14.89 -11.04
C LYS A 57 7.43 -15.04 -9.86
N GLY A 58 6.80 -13.95 -9.45
CA GLY A 58 5.84 -13.93 -8.36
C GLY A 58 4.40 -14.12 -8.82
N ILE A 59 3.50 -14.00 -7.87
CA ILE A 59 2.05 -14.09 -8.11
C ILE A 59 1.36 -12.90 -7.45
N ILE A 60 0.16 -12.58 -7.93
CA ILE A 60 -0.77 -11.67 -7.27
C ILE A 60 -2.00 -12.46 -6.87
N ARG A 61 -2.39 -12.41 -5.60
CA ARG A 61 -3.62 -13.00 -5.09
C ARG A 61 -4.39 -11.99 -4.25
N GLY A 62 -5.69 -12.19 -4.07
CA GLY A 62 -6.56 -11.30 -3.31
C GLY A 62 -7.06 -11.94 -2.02
N ASN A 63 -7.19 -11.15 -0.95
CA ASN A 63 -7.79 -11.55 0.31
C ASN A 63 -8.44 -10.35 1.03
N ASP A 64 -9.08 -10.56 2.18
CA ASP A 64 -9.51 -9.50 3.08
C ASP A 64 -8.31 -8.82 3.77
N ASN A 65 -8.52 -7.60 4.28
CA ASN A 65 -7.45 -6.80 4.88
C ASN A 65 -6.80 -7.47 6.11
N LEU A 66 -7.57 -8.20 6.91
CA LEU A 66 -7.07 -8.85 8.13
C LEU A 66 -6.11 -10.00 7.78
N SER A 67 -6.51 -10.83 6.82
CA SER A 67 -5.67 -11.90 6.29
C SER A 67 -4.38 -11.35 5.69
N VAL A 68 -4.47 -10.27 4.90
CA VAL A 68 -3.32 -9.61 4.30
C VAL A 68 -2.35 -9.09 5.36
N ALA A 69 -2.86 -8.39 6.38
CA ALA A 69 -2.04 -7.85 7.47
C ALA A 69 -1.29 -8.95 8.25
N LYS A 70 -1.94 -10.11 8.45
CA LYS A 70 -1.37 -11.25 9.17
C LYS A 70 -0.25 -11.95 8.40
N GLU A 71 -0.35 -12.01 7.06
CA GLU A 71 0.52 -12.83 6.24
C GLU A 71 1.73 -12.08 5.66
N SER A 72 1.78 -10.75 5.80
CA SER A 72 2.74 -9.90 5.09
C SER A 72 4.06 -9.72 5.83
N ASP A 73 5.17 -9.87 5.11
CA ASP A 73 6.50 -9.44 5.55
C ASP A 73 6.63 -7.90 5.45
N VAL A 74 6.04 -7.33 4.38
CA VAL A 74 5.94 -5.89 4.14
C VAL A 74 4.50 -5.55 3.85
N LEU A 75 3.93 -4.56 4.54
CA LEU A 75 2.54 -4.12 4.39
C LEU A 75 2.49 -2.68 3.88
N ILE A 76 1.91 -2.49 2.70
CA ILE A 76 1.71 -1.18 2.09
C ILE A 76 0.29 -0.70 2.41
N LEU A 77 0.16 0.49 2.98
CA LEU A 77 -1.13 1.13 3.25
C LEU A 77 -1.50 2.10 2.13
N SER A 78 -1.97 1.57 1.00
CA SER A 78 -2.41 2.36 -0.17
C SER A 78 -3.87 2.77 -0.04
N ILE A 79 -4.20 3.50 1.01
CA ILE A 79 -5.55 3.92 1.38
C ILE A 79 -5.68 5.45 1.41
N PRO A 80 -6.89 6.01 1.29
CA PRO A 80 -7.15 7.42 1.52
C PRO A 80 -6.77 7.85 2.94
N TYR A 81 -6.34 9.12 3.09
CA TYR A 81 -5.90 9.68 4.37
C TYR A 81 -6.97 9.55 5.47
N GLU A 82 -8.22 9.82 5.15
CA GLU A 82 -9.36 9.73 6.07
C GLU A 82 -9.63 8.32 6.61
N ASN A 83 -9.10 7.28 5.96
CA ASN A 83 -9.29 5.88 6.35
C ASN A 83 -8.15 5.33 7.25
N ILE A 84 -7.14 6.14 7.59
CA ILE A 84 -6.00 5.68 8.39
C ILE A 84 -6.46 5.10 9.73
N GLN A 85 -7.28 5.86 10.47
CA GLN A 85 -7.68 5.46 11.82
C GLN A 85 -8.48 4.15 11.82
N SER A 86 -9.48 4.03 10.94
CA SER A 86 -10.31 2.82 10.86
C SER A 86 -9.50 1.60 10.41
N THR A 87 -8.73 1.75 9.33
CA THR A 87 -7.97 0.62 8.77
C THR A 87 -6.83 0.17 9.69
N CYS A 88 -6.06 1.11 10.26
CA CYS A 88 -5.01 0.76 11.22
C CYS A 88 -5.58 0.14 12.49
N GLY A 89 -6.73 0.65 12.98
CA GLY A 89 -7.41 0.09 14.15
C GLY A 89 -7.84 -1.38 13.94
N GLU A 90 -8.34 -1.72 12.76
CA GLU A 90 -8.72 -3.09 12.42
C GLU A 90 -7.53 -4.06 12.44
N ILE A 91 -6.37 -3.66 11.92
CA ILE A 91 -5.21 -4.55 11.76
C ILE A 91 -4.22 -4.51 12.92
N ALA A 92 -4.32 -3.54 13.84
CA ALA A 92 -3.32 -3.26 14.88
C ALA A 92 -2.93 -4.46 15.74
N ASN A 93 -3.88 -5.35 16.02
CA ASN A 93 -3.68 -6.53 16.87
C ASN A 93 -3.31 -7.80 16.07
N ILE A 94 -3.31 -7.74 14.74
CA ILE A 94 -3.20 -8.92 13.87
C ILE A 94 -1.89 -8.92 13.10
N ILE A 95 -1.40 -7.74 12.77
CA ILE A 95 -0.17 -7.56 12.00
C ILE A 95 1.03 -8.15 12.75
N ASP A 96 1.91 -8.89 12.07
CA ASP A 96 3.10 -9.52 12.65
C ASP A 96 4.10 -8.47 13.16
N ASP A 97 4.79 -8.78 14.28
CA ASP A 97 5.75 -7.84 14.89
C ASP A 97 7.00 -7.58 14.04
N ASN A 98 7.34 -8.45 13.13
CA ASN A 98 8.44 -8.27 12.18
C ASN A 98 8.01 -7.63 10.86
N CYS A 99 6.72 -7.37 10.66
CA CYS A 99 6.21 -6.77 9.44
C CYS A 99 6.66 -5.30 9.31
N ILE A 100 7.22 -4.94 8.19
CA ILE A 100 7.53 -3.54 7.86
C ILE A 100 6.28 -2.89 7.28
N VAL A 101 5.82 -1.79 7.88
CA VAL A 101 4.68 -1.02 7.38
C VAL A 101 5.16 0.16 6.55
N VAL A 102 4.68 0.26 5.32
CA VAL A 102 5.01 1.38 4.42
C VAL A 102 3.76 2.20 4.15
N SER A 103 3.84 3.51 4.39
CA SER A 103 2.77 4.47 4.18
C SER A 103 3.11 5.42 3.02
N PRO A 104 2.50 5.25 1.84
CA PRO A 104 2.54 6.23 0.76
C PRO A 104 1.43 7.29 0.89
N ILE A 105 0.74 7.34 2.01
CA ILE A 105 -0.45 8.18 2.21
C ILE A 105 -0.08 9.65 2.24
N VAL A 106 -0.76 10.44 1.44
CA VAL A 106 -0.70 11.92 1.45
C VAL A 106 -2.00 12.48 2.03
N PRO A 107 -1.95 13.62 2.76
CA PRO A 107 -3.13 14.26 3.34
C PRO A 107 -3.91 15.02 2.26
N MET A 108 -4.53 14.29 1.37
CA MET A 108 -5.30 14.82 0.25
C MET A 108 -6.62 14.07 0.11
N SER A 109 -7.65 14.79 -0.33
CA SER A 109 -8.90 14.22 -0.78
C SER A 109 -9.32 14.85 -2.11
N ARG A 110 -10.42 14.39 -2.68
CA ARG A 110 -10.92 14.83 -3.99
C ARG A 110 -12.39 15.23 -3.90
N ASN A 111 -12.72 16.37 -4.53
CA ASN A 111 -14.09 16.82 -4.75
C ASN A 111 -14.34 17.08 -6.24
N GLN A 112 -15.42 17.79 -6.58
CA GLN A 112 -15.79 18.14 -7.96
C GLN A 112 -14.74 19.05 -8.65
N ASP A 113 -14.05 19.87 -7.88
CA ASP A 113 -13.04 20.84 -8.36
C ASP A 113 -11.64 20.22 -8.49
N GLY A 114 -11.45 18.98 -8.01
CA GLY A 114 -10.17 18.28 -8.07
C GLY A 114 -9.62 17.83 -6.72
N PHE A 115 -8.31 17.75 -6.62
CA PHE A 115 -7.64 17.37 -5.37
C PHE A 115 -7.42 18.59 -4.49
N TYR A 116 -7.62 18.40 -3.18
CA TYR A 116 -7.32 19.43 -2.17
C TYR A 116 -6.57 18.83 -0.97
N TYR A 117 -5.78 19.66 -0.31
CA TYR A 117 -5.04 19.32 0.89
C TYR A 117 -5.99 19.24 2.10
N ILE A 118 -5.79 18.22 2.94
CA ILE A 118 -6.47 18.08 4.23
C ILE A 118 -5.50 18.57 5.31
N PRO A 119 -5.80 19.67 6.01
CA PRO A 119 -4.95 20.16 7.10
C PRO A 119 -4.79 19.11 8.21
N PHE A 120 -3.60 18.97 8.74
CA PHE A 120 -3.40 18.15 9.93
C PHE A 120 -4.11 18.75 11.13
N GLN A 121 -4.66 17.89 11.97
CA GLN A 121 -5.13 18.29 13.28
C GLN A 121 -3.97 18.84 14.12
N GLU A 122 -4.27 19.70 15.08
CA GLU A 122 -3.27 20.27 15.98
C GLU A 122 -2.41 19.18 16.65
N GLY A 123 -1.10 19.35 16.66
CA GLY A 123 -0.14 18.37 17.17
C GLY A 123 0.22 17.24 16.22
N LYS A 124 -0.45 17.07 15.07
CA LYS A 124 -0.11 16.07 14.04
C LYS A 124 0.84 16.67 13.01
N LYS A 125 1.90 15.93 12.66
CA LYS A 125 2.98 16.43 11.79
C LYS A 125 3.03 15.76 10.42
N SER A 126 2.47 14.54 10.27
CA SER A 126 2.47 13.80 9.00
C SER A 126 1.45 12.68 8.99
N ALA A 127 1.10 12.18 7.80
CA ALA A 127 0.28 10.97 7.65
C ALA A 127 0.97 9.74 8.26
N GLY A 128 2.30 9.62 8.10
CA GLY A 128 3.07 8.54 8.71
C GLY A 128 3.02 8.55 10.24
N THR A 129 3.06 9.73 10.87
CA THR A 129 2.89 9.87 12.33
C THR A 129 1.51 9.36 12.76
N LEU A 130 0.46 9.72 12.00
CA LEU A 130 -0.90 9.24 12.28
C LEU A 130 -1.02 7.72 12.14
N VAL A 131 -0.37 7.12 11.14
CA VAL A 131 -0.29 5.64 11.02
C VAL A 131 0.38 5.03 12.25
N ALA A 132 1.52 5.58 12.70
CA ALA A 132 2.26 5.07 13.85
C ALA A 132 1.45 5.15 15.16
N GLU A 133 0.67 6.21 15.34
CA GLU A 133 -0.20 6.37 16.51
C GLU A 133 -1.35 5.34 16.52
N ASN A 134 -1.88 4.97 15.36
CA ASN A 134 -2.95 4.01 15.23
C ASN A 134 -2.47 2.54 15.16
N LEU A 135 -1.15 2.30 15.17
CA LEU A 135 -0.53 0.99 15.31
C LEU A 135 0.33 0.91 16.60
N PRO A 136 -0.25 1.12 17.81
CA PRO A 136 0.51 1.38 19.03
C PRO A 136 1.31 0.17 19.56
N LYS A 137 0.85 -1.04 19.28
CA LYS A 137 1.47 -2.28 19.77
C LYS A 137 2.64 -2.76 18.91
N CYS A 138 2.96 -2.03 17.87
CA CYS A 138 4.00 -2.43 16.96
C CYS A 138 5.35 -1.88 17.38
N ASN A 139 6.28 -2.74 17.78
CA ASN A 139 7.72 -2.45 17.68
C ASN A 139 8.13 -2.36 16.19
N LYS A 140 7.18 -2.07 15.33
CA LYS A 140 7.28 -2.17 13.88
C LYS A 140 8.02 -1.00 13.30
N ILE A 141 8.78 -1.32 12.28
CA ILE A 141 9.37 -0.32 11.42
C ILE A 141 8.24 0.27 10.56
N ILE A 142 7.90 1.53 10.78
CA ILE A 142 6.95 2.28 9.97
C ILE A 142 7.73 3.25 9.10
N VAL A 143 7.55 3.14 7.79
CA VAL A 143 8.24 3.93 6.79
C VAL A 143 7.24 4.78 6.02
N SER A 144 7.46 6.08 5.94
CA SER A 144 6.79 6.98 5.00
C SER A 144 7.59 7.03 3.71
N ALA A 145 7.00 6.62 2.57
CA ALA A 145 7.69 6.60 1.28
C ALA A 145 6.69 6.66 0.10
N PHE A 146 7.21 6.91 -1.10
CA PHE A 146 6.46 6.87 -2.38
C PHE A 146 5.44 7.98 -2.60
N HIS A 147 5.46 9.07 -1.82
CA HIS A 147 4.49 10.15 -1.90
C HIS A 147 4.52 10.93 -3.23
N THR A 148 5.66 10.93 -3.92
CA THR A 148 5.91 11.68 -5.16
C THR A 148 5.75 10.85 -6.41
N ILE A 149 5.45 9.57 -6.29
CA ILE A 149 5.35 8.67 -7.45
C ILE A 149 3.96 8.80 -8.08
N SER A 150 3.95 9.08 -9.38
CA SER A 150 2.71 9.13 -10.17
C SER A 150 2.08 7.74 -10.31
N GLU A 151 0.81 7.60 -9.95
CA GLU A 151 0.01 6.39 -10.17
C GLU A 151 0.05 5.92 -11.63
N ILE A 152 -0.08 6.83 -12.58
CA ILE A 152 -0.08 6.53 -14.01
C ILE A 152 1.27 5.95 -14.44
N LYS A 153 2.37 6.57 -14.00
CA LYS A 153 3.72 6.06 -14.28
C LYS A 153 3.96 4.70 -13.61
N LEU A 154 3.45 4.53 -12.39
CA LEU A 154 3.62 3.30 -11.63
C LEU A 154 2.91 2.11 -12.31
N LYS A 155 1.70 2.32 -12.84
CA LYS A 155 0.93 1.31 -13.59
C LYS A 155 1.48 0.96 -14.96
N ASN A 156 2.18 1.88 -15.59
CA ASN A 156 2.79 1.62 -16.90
C ASN A 156 4.05 0.76 -16.75
N ILE A 157 3.87 -0.54 -16.62
CA ILE A 157 4.99 -1.49 -16.45
C ILE A 157 5.85 -1.61 -17.71
N GLU A 158 5.39 -1.16 -18.86
CA GLU A 158 6.14 -1.20 -20.12
C GLU A 158 7.22 -0.10 -20.23
N ALA A 159 7.13 0.92 -19.39
CA ALA A 159 8.13 1.97 -19.27
C ALA A 159 8.98 1.81 -18.02
N THR A 160 10.25 2.18 -18.12
CA THR A 160 11.10 2.33 -16.94
C THR A 160 10.51 3.41 -16.05
N LEU A 161 10.45 3.14 -14.75
CA LEU A 161 10.03 4.12 -13.77
C LEU A 161 11.22 5.03 -13.45
N ASP A 162 11.25 6.18 -14.10
CA ASP A 162 12.21 7.24 -13.78
C ASP A 162 11.57 8.15 -12.72
N ALA A 163 11.86 7.86 -11.47
CA ALA A 163 11.35 8.60 -10.33
C ALA A 163 12.22 8.34 -9.08
N ASP A 164 12.51 9.41 -8.36
CA ASP A 164 13.11 9.34 -7.03
C ASP A 164 12.04 9.25 -5.96
N THR A 165 12.36 8.55 -4.88
CA THR A 165 11.54 8.56 -3.68
C THR A 165 12.40 8.85 -2.45
N LEU A 166 11.90 9.73 -1.60
CA LEU A 166 12.43 9.90 -0.26
C LEU A 166 11.67 8.99 0.68
N PHE A 167 12.35 8.46 1.67
CA PHE A 167 11.71 7.72 2.75
C PHE A 167 12.10 8.29 4.10
N ALA A 168 11.19 8.20 5.05
CA ALA A 168 11.42 8.57 6.43
C ALA A 168 11.01 7.42 7.35
N LEU A 169 11.89 7.04 8.26
CA LEU A 169 11.56 6.12 9.34
C LEU A 169 10.78 6.89 10.41
N ILE A 170 9.61 6.39 10.75
CA ILE A 170 8.81 6.96 11.83
C ILE A 170 9.20 6.26 13.12
N THR A 171 10.00 6.92 13.93
CA THR A 171 10.34 6.44 15.27
C THR A 171 9.29 6.91 16.27
N LYS A 172 8.77 6.00 17.08
CA LYS A 172 8.06 6.40 18.30
C LYS A 172 9.12 6.94 19.26
N ASN A 173 8.95 8.16 19.73
CA ASN A 173 9.78 8.64 20.84
C ASN A 173 9.58 7.65 22.00
N LEU A 174 10.65 6.99 22.37
CA LEU A 174 10.76 6.16 23.57
C LEU A 174 10.57 7.01 24.81
#